data_7c5fa981a6b117382e99a41bf29bf454
#
_entry.id   7c5fa981a6b117382e99a41bf29bf454
#
_cell.length_a   1.000
_cell.length_b   1.000
_cell.length_c   1.000
_cell.angle_alpha   90.00
_cell.angle_beta   90.00
_cell.angle_gamma   90.00
#
_symmetry.space_group_name_H-M   'P 1'
#
loop_
_entity.id
_entity.type
_entity.pdbx_description
1 polymer ?
#
loop_
_entity_poly.entity_id
_entity_poly.type
_entity_poly.pdbx_seq_one_letter_code
_entity_poly.pdbx_strand_id
1 'polypeptide(L)' 'MSVPTTYEDIHAQIASLNRQELKDRLLHYKGRLKLDFTEACLDSFPDEKLRHLLLAVYLTEYGIS' A
#
# COMPACT_ATOMS: atom_id res chain seq x y z
N MET A 1 10.00 0.80 -17.34
CA MET A 1 9.31 0.18 -16.22
C MET A 1 7.82 0.39 -16.37
N SER A 2 7.05 -0.66 -16.26
CA SER A 2 5.61 -0.57 -16.49
C SER A 2 4.88 -0.10 -15.25
N VAL A 3 3.86 0.73 -15.47
CA VAL A 3 2.96 1.16 -14.41
C VAL A 3 1.96 0.03 -14.16
N PRO A 4 1.62 -0.27 -12.91
CA PRO A 4 0.60 -1.30 -12.67
C PRO A 4 -0.74 -0.86 -13.25
N THR A 5 -1.36 -1.72 -14.03
CA THR A 5 -2.62 -1.42 -14.70
C THR A 5 -3.74 -2.37 -14.30
N THR A 6 -3.40 -3.46 -13.60
CA THR A 6 -4.39 -4.44 -13.20
C THR A 6 -4.27 -4.73 -11.72
N TYR A 7 -5.31 -5.32 -11.16
CA TYR A 7 -5.32 -5.76 -9.78
C TYR A 7 -4.17 -6.74 -9.51
N GLU A 8 -3.91 -7.65 -10.45
CA GLU A 8 -2.87 -8.66 -10.29
C GLU A 8 -1.49 -8.02 -10.19
N ASP A 9 -1.23 -7.02 -11.03
CA ASP A 9 0.04 -6.31 -11.01
C ASP A 9 0.27 -5.62 -9.66
N ILE A 10 -0.74 -4.96 -9.17
CA ILE A 10 -0.67 -4.25 -7.89
C ILE A 10 -0.46 -5.24 -6.75
N HIS A 11 -1.23 -6.33 -6.76
CA HIS A 11 -1.12 -7.36 -5.73
C HIS A 11 0.27 -8.00 -5.73
N ALA A 12 0.81 -8.27 -6.91
CA ALA A 12 2.15 -8.85 -7.02
C ALA A 12 3.22 -7.93 -6.46
N GLN A 13 3.12 -6.64 -6.73
CA GLN A 13 4.07 -5.67 -6.19
C GLN A 13 4.01 -5.63 -4.66
N ILE A 14 2.81 -5.59 -4.12
CA ILE A 14 2.62 -5.53 -2.67
C ILE A 14 3.08 -6.81 -2.01
N ALA A 15 2.82 -7.96 -2.63
CA ALA A 15 3.22 -9.25 -2.07
C ALA A 15 4.73 -9.41 -1.97
N SER A 16 5.49 -8.68 -2.77
CA SER A 16 6.95 -8.74 -2.72
C SER A 16 7.56 -7.84 -1.66
N LEU A 17 6.75 -7.02 -1.00
CA LEU A 17 7.25 -6.08 0.00
C LEU A 17 7.27 -6.73 1.39
N ASN A 18 8.31 -6.42 2.17
CA ASN A 18 8.36 -6.86 3.56
C ASN A 18 7.62 -5.84 4.43
N ARG A 19 7.52 -6.14 5.74
CA ARG A 19 6.80 -5.29 6.68
C ARG A 19 7.32 -3.86 6.69
N GLN A 20 8.63 -3.69 6.72
CA GLN A 20 9.23 -2.36 6.76
C GLN A 20 8.88 -1.56 5.49
N GLU A 21 8.93 -2.22 4.35
CA GLU A 21 8.59 -1.57 3.09
C GLU A 21 7.10 -1.20 3.03
N LEU A 22 6.23 -2.05 3.54
CA LEU A 22 4.81 -1.76 3.60
C LEU A 22 4.53 -0.54 4.46
N LYS A 23 5.13 -0.49 5.65
CA LYS A 23 4.99 0.65 6.54
C LYS A 23 5.53 1.92 5.90
N ASP A 24 6.69 1.81 5.29
CA ASP A 24 7.34 2.97 4.67
C ASP A 24 6.48 3.56 3.56
N ARG A 25 5.91 2.71 2.72
CA ARG A 25 5.05 3.19 1.63
C ARG A 25 3.79 3.85 2.14
N LEU A 26 3.22 3.35 3.24
CA LEU A 26 2.03 3.96 3.84
C LEU A 26 2.37 5.28 4.53
N LEU A 27 3.50 5.34 5.22
CA LEU A 27 3.91 6.55 5.93
C LEU A 27 4.30 7.68 4.98
N HIS A 28 4.96 7.33 3.89
CA HIS A 28 5.50 8.32 2.94
C HIS A 28 4.74 8.37 1.63
N TYR A 29 3.49 7.95 1.66
CA TYR A 29 2.67 7.94 0.45
C TYR A 29 2.47 9.36 -0.09
N LYS A 30 2.70 9.54 -1.38
CA LYS A 30 2.55 10.83 -2.05
C LYS A 30 1.64 10.70 -3.25
N GLY A 31 0.39 10.45 -3.00
CA GLY A 31 -0.62 10.38 -4.04
C GLY A 31 -1.70 11.42 -3.79
N ARG A 32 -2.83 11.27 -4.48
CA ARG A 32 -3.96 12.17 -4.30
C ARG A 32 -4.66 11.97 -2.97
N LEU A 33 -4.54 10.77 -2.41
CA LEU A 33 -5.12 10.46 -1.10
C LEU A 33 -4.22 10.99 0.01
N LYS A 34 -4.84 11.54 1.04
CA LYS A 34 -4.11 11.95 2.24
C LYS A 34 -4.26 10.85 3.28
N LEU A 35 -3.12 10.29 3.68
CA LEU A 35 -3.09 9.21 4.67
C LEU A 35 -2.54 9.76 5.98
N ASP A 36 -3.28 9.53 7.06
CA ASP A 36 -2.92 10.03 8.38
C ASP A 36 -2.40 8.92 9.29
N PHE A 37 -1.68 7.97 8.71
CA PHE A 37 -1.09 6.90 9.50
C PHE A 37 0.14 7.38 10.24
N THR A 38 0.25 6.94 11.51
CA THR A 38 1.48 7.12 12.27
C THR A 38 2.23 5.80 12.30
N GLU A 39 3.53 5.85 12.59
CA GLU A 39 4.31 4.64 12.70
C GLU A 39 3.78 3.73 13.80
N ALA A 40 3.40 4.31 14.94
CA ALA A 40 2.83 3.52 16.03
C ALA A 40 1.54 2.84 15.62
N CYS A 41 0.71 3.52 14.85
CA CYS A 41 -0.53 2.93 14.35
C CYS A 41 -0.26 1.74 13.45
N LEU A 42 0.68 1.90 12.51
CA LEU A 42 1.03 0.83 11.58
C LEU A 42 1.70 -0.34 12.29
N ASP A 43 2.48 -0.07 13.32
CA ASP A 43 3.14 -1.12 14.11
C ASP A 43 2.14 -2.02 14.82
N SER A 44 0.95 -1.52 15.10
CA SER A 44 -0.09 -2.31 15.76
C SER A 44 -0.79 -3.28 14.81
N PHE A 45 -0.56 -3.18 13.51
CA PHE A 45 -1.22 -4.00 12.51
C PHE A 45 -0.35 -5.19 12.11
N PRO A 46 -0.96 -6.35 11.83
CA PRO A 46 -0.22 -7.47 11.25
C PRO A 46 0.13 -7.17 9.79
N ASP A 47 1.10 -7.92 9.25
CA ASP A 47 1.56 -7.72 7.88
C ASP A 47 0.42 -7.80 6.87
N GLU A 48 -0.49 -8.74 7.07
CA GLU A 48 -1.62 -8.92 6.18
C GLU A 48 -2.48 -7.67 6.11
N LYS A 49 -2.72 -7.04 7.26
CA LYS A 49 -3.51 -5.81 7.28
C LYS A 49 -2.78 -4.67 6.58
N LEU A 50 -1.47 -4.59 6.75
CA LEU A 50 -0.67 -3.58 6.06
C LEU A 50 -0.77 -3.77 4.55
N ARG A 51 -0.70 -5.01 4.08
CA ARG A 51 -0.85 -5.30 2.65
C ARG A 51 -2.23 -4.89 2.14
N HIS A 52 -3.28 -5.19 2.90
CA HIS A 52 -4.64 -4.81 2.52
C HIS A 52 -4.82 -3.31 2.46
N LEU A 53 -4.26 -2.58 3.41
CA LEU A 53 -4.33 -1.12 3.42
C LEU A 53 -3.65 -0.54 2.18
N LEU A 54 -2.45 -1.01 1.89
CA LEU A 54 -1.70 -0.52 0.75
C LEU A 54 -2.39 -0.88 -0.56
N LEU A 55 -2.96 -2.08 -0.63
CA LEU A 55 -3.73 -2.50 -1.80
C LEU A 55 -4.91 -1.57 -2.03
N ALA A 56 -5.67 -1.26 -0.99
CA ALA A 56 -6.81 -0.36 -1.10
C ALA A 56 -6.39 1.03 -1.58
N VAL A 57 -5.28 1.52 -1.05
CA VAL A 57 -4.74 2.82 -1.45
C VAL A 57 -4.39 2.82 -2.94
N TYR A 58 -3.69 1.80 -3.40
CA TYR A 58 -3.30 1.71 -4.80
C TYR A 58 -4.50 1.56 -5.74
N LEU A 59 -5.46 0.73 -5.36
CA LEU A 59 -6.67 0.57 -6.17
C LEU A 59 -7.42 1.88 -6.33
N THR A 60 -7.52 2.64 -5.25
CA THR A 60 -8.18 3.95 -5.29
C THR A 60 -7.36 4.94 -6.12
N GLU A 61 -6.04 4.96 -5.92
CA GLU A 61 -5.17 5.90 -6.61
C GLU A 61 -5.17 5.67 -8.13
N TYR A 62 -5.13 4.40 -8.55
CA TYR A 62 -5.08 4.08 -9.98
C TYR A 62 -6.47 3.94 -10.60
N GLY A 63 -7.53 4.06 -9.81
CA GLY A 63 -8.89 3.95 -10.32
C GLY A 63 -9.29 2.56 -10.77
N ILE A 64 -8.64 1.54 -10.24
CA ILE A 64 -8.97 0.14 -10.53
C ILE A 64 -10.01 -0.33 -9.53
N SER A 65 -11.07 -0.93 -10.03
CA SER A 65 -12.17 -1.41 -9.19
C SER A 65 -12.34 -2.93 -9.32
#